data_cfb0a88789aba6e0ceb9bf49acdd872d
#
_entry.id   cfb0a88789aba6e0ceb9bf49acdd872d
#
_cell.length_a   1.000
_cell.length_b   1.000
_cell.length_c   1.000
_cell.angle_alpha   90.00
_cell.angle_beta   90.00
_cell.angle_gamma   90.00
#
_symmetry.space_group_name_H-M   'P 1'
#
loop_
_entity.id
_entity.type
_entity.pdbx_description
1 polymer ?
#
loop_
_entity_poly.entity_id
_entity_poly.type
_entity_poly.pdbx_seq_one_letter_code
_entity_poly.pdbx_strand_id
1 'polypeptide(L)'
;VSKTREGWNPYLLGGLAGLLSVWSTYYTGKFFGASTSFVRAAAFVEDKVIPERAATLEYLVKNAAKMDWQMMLLIGIFIGALLSATLFGDFKFQAVPDMWKKHFGESAVSRGVVAFLGGAVAMFGARLADGCPSGHGLSGTMQLAASGFLALICFFIAGAIVARMIYGGGGQNGS
;
A
#
# COMPACT_ATOMS: atom_id res chain seq x y z
N VAL A 1 -17.98 -26.87 -7.99
CA VAL A 1 -18.85 -25.79 -8.49
C VAL A 1 -18.52 -24.56 -7.63
N SER A 2 -17.64 -23.71 -8.15
CA SER A 2 -17.31 -22.43 -7.54
C SER A 2 -18.55 -21.54 -7.61
N LYS A 3 -19.22 -21.35 -6.49
CA LYS A 3 -20.25 -20.34 -6.33
C LYS A 3 -19.55 -18.98 -6.48
N THR A 4 -19.65 -18.39 -7.66
CA THR A 4 -19.27 -17.00 -7.88
C THR A 4 -20.15 -16.16 -6.95
N ARG A 5 -19.63 -15.83 -5.76
CA ARG A 5 -20.27 -14.83 -4.91
C ARG A 5 -20.19 -13.52 -5.69
N GLU A 6 -21.35 -12.96 -5.99
CA GLU A 6 -21.44 -11.61 -6.51
C GLU A 6 -20.78 -10.70 -5.49
N GLY A 7 -19.53 -10.34 -5.74
CA GLY A 7 -18.82 -9.35 -4.95
C GLY A 7 -19.56 -8.01 -5.07
N TRP A 8 -19.43 -7.18 -4.07
CA TRP A 8 -19.93 -5.81 -4.11
C TRP A 8 -19.44 -5.12 -5.38
N ASN A 9 -20.32 -4.32 -5.98
CA ASN A 9 -19.98 -3.58 -7.19
C ASN A 9 -18.74 -2.69 -6.93
N PRO A 10 -17.61 -2.90 -7.65
CA PRO A 10 -16.37 -2.17 -7.39
C PRO A 10 -16.52 -0.66 -7.58
N TYR A 11 -17.41 -0.22 -8.46
CA TYR A 11 -17.71 1.20 -8.67
C TYR A 11 -18.39 1.83 -7.45
N LEU A 12 -19.32 1.09 -6.81
CA LEU A 12 -19.99 1.55 -5.60
C LEU A 12 -18.99 1.63 -4.43
N LEU A 13 -18.15 0.61 -4.27
CA LEU A 13 -17.10 0.62 -3.24
C LEU A 13 -16.09 1.74 -3.47
N GLY A 14 -15.68 1.97 -4.71
CA GLY A 14 -14.80 3.09 -5.06
C GLY A 14 -15.44 4.44 -4.74
N GLY A 15 -16.71 4.62 -5.05
CA GLY A 15 -17.47 5.83 -4.70
C GLY A 15 -17.56 6.06 -3.21
N LEU A 16 -17.88 5.02 -2.43
CA LEU A 16 -17.94 5.09 -0.96
C LEU A 16 -16.57 5.40 -0.35
N ALA A 17 -15.50 4.78 -0.87
CA ALA A 17 -14.12 5.08 -0.43
C ALA A 17 -13.74 6.53 -0.73
N GLY A 18 -14.14 7.06 -1.89
CA GLY A 18 -13.94 8.48 -2.23
C GLY A 18 -14.69 9.42 -1.28
N LEU A 19 -15.96 9.15 -1.02
CA LEU A 19 -16.78 9.92 -0.07
C LEU A 19 -16.18 9.88 1.34
N LEU A 20 -15.76 8.71 1.80
CA LEU A 20 -15.10 8.55 3.10
C LEU A 20 -13.80 9.35 3.17
N SER A 21 -13.04 9.37 2.07
CA SER A 21 -11.80 10.13 1.99
C SER A 21 -12.04 11.64 2.10
N VAL A 22 -13.04 12.17 1.41
CA VAL A 22 -13.46 13.58 1.49
C VAL A 22 -13.92 13.91 2.90
N TRP A 23 -14.79 13.09 3.48
CA TRP A 23 -15.30 13.26 4.84
C TRP A 23 -14.19 13.28 5.88
N SER A 24 -13.27 12.30 5.79
CA SER A 24 -12.13 12.19 6.69
C SER A 24 -11.21 13.43 6.61
N THR A 25 -10.93 13.89 5.39
CA THR A 25 -10.11 15.11 5.19
C THR A 25 -10.81 16.35 5.73
N TYR A 26 -12.13 16.47 5.55
CA TYR A 26 -12.90 17.57 6.08
C TYR A 26 -12.88 17.60 7.61
N TYR A 27 -13.02 16.44 8.26
CA TYR A 27 -13.05 16.34 9.71
C TYR A 27 -11.68 16.51 10.36
N THR A 28 -10.63 15.93 9.76
CA THR A 28 -9.28 15.94 10.33
C THR A 28 -8.44 17.15 9.91
N GLY A 29 -8.83 17.83 8.83
CA GLY A 29 -8.03 18.90 8.20
C GLY A 29 -6.71 18.40 7.61
N LYS A 30 -6.52 17.07 7.46
CA LYS A 30 -5.28 16.46 6.99
C LYS A 30 -5.54 15.50 5.83
N PHE A 31 -4.64 15.51 4.87
CA PHE A 31 -4.68 14.61 3.71
C PHE A 31 -4.09 13.24 4.02
N PHE A 32 -4.46 12.24 3.23
CA PHE A 32 -3.94 10.90 3.36
C PHE A 32 -2.46 10.84 2.98
N GLY A 33 -1.68 10.03 3.73
CA GLY A 33 -0.28 9.76 3.43
C GLY A 33 0.20 8.56 4.24
N ALA A 34 0.32 7.38 3.62
CA ALA A 34 0.72 6.16 4.31
C ALA A 34 2.24 6.06 4.53
N SER A 35 3.05 6.63 3.62
CA SER A 35 4.51 6.46 3.67
C SER A 35 5.16 7.03 4.93
N THR A 36 4.64 8.13 5.45
CA THR A 36 5.16 8.73 6.70
C THR A 36 4.90 7.85 7.92
N SER A 37 3.82 7.08 7.94
CA SER A 37 3.53 6.14 9.03
C SER A 37 4.55 4.99 9.09
N PHE A 38 5.03 4.51 7.94
CA PHE A 38 6.12 3.50 7.90
C PHE A 38 7.44 4.06 8.42
N VAL A 39 7.76 5.33 8.10
CA VAL A 39 8.96 5.99 8.63
C VAL A 39 8.86 6.15 10.14
N ARG A 40 7.69 6.53 10.65
CA ARG A 40 7.46 6.64 12.09
C ARG A 40 7.55 5.30 12.80
N ALA A 41 7.01 4.24 12.18
CA ALA A 41 7.16 2.88 12.72
C ALA A 41 8.62 2.46 12.76
N ALA A 42 9.39 2.75 11.71
CA ALA A 42 10.84 2.49 11.70
C ALA A 42 11.57 3.30 12.76
N ALA A 43 11.25 4.60 12.89
CA ALA A 43 11.82 5.46 13.92
C ALA A 43 11.52 4.94 15.34
N PHE A 44 10.31 4.44 15.57
CA PHE A 44 9.94 3.84 16.87
C PHE A 44 10.74 2.58 17.19
N VAL A 45 11.00 1.73 16.19
CA VAL A 45 11.84 0.54 16.36
C VAL A 45 13.29 0.94 16.60
N GLU A 46 13.81 1.91 15.84
CA GLU A 46 15.20 2.37 15.96
C GLU A 46 15.46 3.06 17.29
N ASP A 47 14.53 3.86 17.80
CA ASP A 47 14.59 4.47 19.14
C ASP A 47 14.69 3.42 20.25
N LYS A 48 14.02 2.28 20.09
CA LYS A 48 14.10 1.17 21.06
C LYS A 48 15.37 0.32 20.95
N VAL A 49 15.96 0.23 19.76
CA VAL A 49 17.14 -0.63 19.48
C VAL A 49 18.45 0.13 19.64
N ILE A 50 18.51 1.38 19.15
CA ILE A 50 19.72 2.22 19.19
C ILE A 50 19.32 3.68 19.45
N PRO A 51 19.01 4.04 20.71
CA PRO A 51 18.51 5.36 21.06
C PRO A 51 19.48 6.51 20.73
N GLU A 52 20.80 6.28 20.82
CA GLU A 52 21.81 7.28 20.51
C GLU A 52 21.79 7.69 19.02
N ARG A 53 21.51 6.76 18.13
CA ARG A 53 21.45 6.99 16.69
C ARG A 53 20.15 7.67 16.30
N ALA A 54 19.06 7.31 16.96
CA ALA A 54 17.77 7.95 16.74
C ALA A 54 17.79 9.44 17.11
N ALA A 55 18.54 9.82 18.14
CA ALA A 55 18.69 11.21 18.59
C ALA A 55 19.59 12.05 17.69
N THR A 56 20.54 11.44 16.94
CA THR A 56 21.47 12.16 16.06
C THR A 56 20.92 12.38 14.64
N LEU A 57 19.98 11.58 14.19
CA LEU A 57 19.39 11.70 12.87
C LEU A 57 18.23 12.72 12.89
N GLU A 58 18.51 13.93 12.42
CA GLU A 58 17.53 15.04 12.34
C GLU A 58 16.21 14.60 11.64
N TYR A 59 16.31 13.71 10.67
CA TYR A 59 15.15 13.15 9.97
C TYR A 59 14.24 12.30 10.87
N LEU A 60 14.81 11.51 11.79
CA LEU A 60 14.06 10.70 12.75
C LEU A 60 13.48 11.56 13.87
N VAL A 61 14.24 12.54 14.33
CA VAL A 61 13.77 13.52 15.33
C VAL A 61 12.59 14.33 14.79
N LYS A 62 12.66 14.77 13.53
CA LYS A 62 11.57 15.50 12.87
C LYS A 62 10.32 14.64 12.64
N ASN A 63 10.50 13.34 12.42
CA ASN A 63 9.44 12.36 12.26
C ASN A 63 9.22 11.54 13.55
N ALA A 64 9.53 12.11 14.71
CA ALA A 64 9.44 11.42 16.00
C ALA A 64 8.16 10.57 16.13
N ALA A 65 8.28 9.49 16.85
CA ALA A 65 7.24 8.48 17.08
C ALA A 65 6.01 9.06 17.80
N LYS A 66 5.24 9.89 17.09
CA LYS A 66 3.95 10.39 17.55
C LYS A 66 2.86 9.56 16.91
N MET A 67 1.96 9.03 17.73
CA MET A 67 0.71 8.47 17.20
C MET A 67 -0.06 9.59 16.51
N ASP A 68 -0.03 9.58 15.18
CA ASP A 68 -0.80 10.51 14.35
C ASP A 68 -2.02 9.78 13.78
N TRP A 69 -3.03 10.57 13.39
CA TRP A 69 -4.25 10.06 12.80
C TRP A 69 -4.00 9.14 11.60
N GLN A 70 -2.93 9.37 10.82
CA GLN A 70 -2.52 8.52 9.71
C GLN A 70 -2.18 7.09 10.16
N MET A 71 -1.55 6.93 11.31
CA MET A 71 -1.25 5.65 11.91
C MET A 71 -2.53 4.94 12.37
N MET A 72 -3.45 5.68 12.98
CA MET A 72 -4.77 5.16 13.37
C MET A 72 -5.59 4.74 12.15
N LEU A 73 -5.50 5.51 11.05
CA LEU A 73 -6.15 5.15 9.79
C LEU A 73 -5.63 3.82 9.23
N LEU A 74 -4.32 3.59 9.21
CA LEU A 74 -3.73 2.32 8.75
C LEU A 74 -4.19 1.14 9.61
N ILE A 75 -4.23 1.32 10.92
CA ILE A 75 -4.75 0.31 11.85
C ILE A 75 -6.24 0.05 11.55
N GLY A 76 -7.01 1.10 11.33
CA GLY A 76 -8.43 1.01 10.96
C GLY A 76 -8.65 0.26 9.65
N ILE A 77 -7.85 0.53 8.62
CA ILE A 77 -7.89 -0.19 7.34
C ILE A 77 -7.55 -1.67 7.55
N PHE A 78 -6.53 -1.98 8.35
CA PHE A 78 -6.15 -3.36 8.64
C PHE A 78 -7.27 -4.12 9.36
N ILE A 79 -7.86 -3.53 10.41
CA ILE A 79 -8.98 -4.13 11.15
C ILE A 79 -10.20 -4.27 10.24
N GLY A 80 -10.53 -3.25 9.46
CA GLY A 80 -11.65 -3.28 8.52
C GLY A 80 -11.50 -4.35 7.45
N ALA A 81 -10.29 -4.51 6.88
CA ALA A 81 -9.98 -5.55 5.92
C ALA A 81 -10.10 -6.95 6.54
N LEU A 82 -9.59 -7.13 7.77
CA LEU A 82 -9.67 -8.38 8.50
C LEU A 82 -11.13 -8.75 8.81
N LEU A 83 -11.92 -7.80 9.32
CA LEU A 83 -13.34 -7.99 9.58
C LEU A 83 -14.10 -8.34 8.30
N SER A 84 -13.85 -7.62 7.21
CA SER A 84 -14.47 -7.90 5.93
C SER A 84 -14.12 -9.32 5.45
N ALA A 85 -12.86 -9.70 5.46
CA ALA A 85 -12.42 -11.01 5.02
C ALA A 85 -13.01 -12.15 5.86
N THR A 86 -13.15 -11.95 7.17
CA THR A 86 -13.74 -12.96 8.08
C THR A 86 -15.25 -13.04 7.91
N LEU A 87 -15.96 -11.92 7.80
CA LEU A 87 -17.42 -11.90 7.64
C LEU A 87 -17.87 -12.51 6.30
N PHE A 88 -17.12 -12.26 5.23
CA PHE A 88 -17.43 -12.82 3.91
C PHE A 88 -16.84 -14.22 3.67
N GLY A 89 -16.05 -14.75 4.63
CA GLY A 89 -15.47 -16.09 4.53
C GLY A 89 -14.39 -16.23 3.45
N ASP A 90 -13.80 -15.11 3.02
CA ASP A 90 -12.72 -15.08 2.04
C ASP A 90 -11.33 -15.09 2.69
N PHE A 91 -11.29 -15.19 4.02
CA PHE A 91 -10.04 -15.24 4.76
C PHE A 91 -9.29 -16.54 4.47
N LYS A 92 -8.18 -16.43 3.77
CA LYS A 92 -7.27 -17.55 3.48
C LYS A 92 -5.86 -17.15 3.89
N PHE A 93 -5.29 -17.92 4.81
CA PHE A 93 -3.88 -17.77 5.14
C PHE A 93 -3.03 -18.44 4.06
N GLN A 94 -2.60 -17.67 3.08
CA GLN A 94 -1.86 -18.16 1.93
C GLN A 94 -0.51 -17.45 1.82
N ALA A 95 0.57 -18.16 2.10
CA ALA A 95 1.94 -17.61 2.03
C ALA A 95 2.35 -17.29 0.58
N VAL A 96 1.88 -18.08 -0.39
CA VAL A 96 2.20 -17.92 -1.81
C VAL A 96 0.90 -17.88 -2.61
N PRO A 97 0.55 -16.78 -3.28
CA PRO A 97 -0.63 -16.66 -4.13
C PRO A 97 -0.55 -17.60 -5.34
N ASP A 98 -1.70 -18.08 -5.82
CA ASP A 98 -1.79 -19.03 -6.92
C ASP A 98 -1.19 -18.48 -8.23
N MET A 99 -1.29 -17.16 -8.45
CA MET A 99 -0.68 -16.50 -9.61
C MET A 99 0.85 -16.58 -9.57
N TRP A 100 1.46 -16.44 -8.39
CA TRP A 100 2.90 -16.60 -8.21
C TRP A 100 3.34 -18.06 -8.42
N LYS A 101 2.60 -19.01 -7.85
CA LYS A 101 2.88 -20.44 -7.98
C LYS A 101 2.96 -20.88 -9.44
N LYS A 102 2.05 -20.38 -10.28
CA LYS A 102 2.00 -20.71 -11.71
C LYS A 102 3.23 -20.25 -12.49
N HIS A 103 3.92 -19.18 -12.07
CA HIS A 103 5.03 -18.58 -12.81
C HIS A 103 6.39 -18.86 -12.19
N PHE A 104 6.48 -18.93 -10.87
CA PHE A 104 7.74 -18.96 -10.13
C PHE A 104 7.86 -20.13 -9.15
N GLY A 105 6.85 -21.00 -9.10
CA GLY A 105 6.83 -22.16 -8.19
C GLY A 105 6.35 -21.83 -6.78
N GLU A 106 6.44 -22.82 -5.89
CA GLU A 106 5.82 -22.78 -4.55
C GLU A 106 6.74 -22.26 -3.44
N SER A 107 7.95 -21.81 -3.76
CA SER A 107 8.93 -21.36 -2.77
C SER A 107 8.48 -20.06 -2.07
N ALA A 108 8.10 -20.16 -0.81
CA ALA A 108 7.73 -19.02 0.03
C ALA A 108 8.93 -18.08 0.30
N VAL A 109 10.15 -18.64 0.37
CA VAL A 109 11.37 -17.85 0.61
C VAL A 109 11.70 -16.98 -0.59
N SER A 110 11.69 -17.53 -1.81
CA SER A 110 11.92 -16.79 -3.05
C SER A 110 10.92 -15.63 -3.18
N ARG A 111 9.62 -15.91 -2.92
CA ARG A 111 8.60 -14.89 -2.92
C ARG A 111 8.85 -13.81 -1.85
N GLY A 112 9.25 -14.22 -0.65
CA GLY A 112 9.56 -13.30 0.45
C GLY A 112 10.70 -12.34 0.09
N VAL A 113 11.78 -12.86 -0.49
CA VAL A 113 12.93 -12.04 -0.93
C VAL A 113 12.53 -11.06 -2.02
N VAL A 114 11.82 -11.53 -3.06
CA VAL A 114 11.37 -10.64 -4.15
C VAL A 114 10.38 -9.58 -3.64
N ALA A 115 9.47 -9.95 -2.75
CA ALA A 115 8.53 -9.00 -2.15
C ALA A 115 9.25 -7.95 -1.29
N PHE A 116 10.27 -8.36 -0.53
CA PHE A 116 11.08 -7.45 0.28
C PHE A 116 11.87 -6.46 -0.60
N LEU A 117 12.56 -6.95 -1.61
CA LEU A 117 13.31 -6.10 -2.54
C LEU A 117 12.40 -5.15 -3.32
N GLY A 118 11.27 -5.66 -3.82
CA GLY A 118 10.27 -4.84 -4.49
C GLY A 118 9.68 -3.76 -3.59
N GLY A 119 9.39 -4.09 -2.33
CA GLY A 119 8.94 -3.14 -1.32
C GLY A 119 9.98 -2.07 -1.00
N ALA A 120 11.25 -2.46 -0.88
CA ALA A 120 12.37 -1.53 -0.65
C ALA A 120 12.52 -0.52 -1.80
N VAL A 121 12.49 -1.01 -3.05
CA VAL A 121 12.54 -0.15 -4.25
C VAL A 121 11.33 0.78 -4.32
N ALA A 122 10.14 0.27 -4.06
CA ALA A 122 8.90 1.07 -4.05
C ALA A 122 8.94 2.16 -2.98
N MET A 123 9.42 1.84 -1.77
CA MET A 123 9.53 2.81 -0.68
C MET A 123 10.61 3.86 -0.96
N PHE A 124 11.72 3.46 -1.55
CA PHE A 124 12.77 4.38 -1.98
C PHE A 124 12.24 5.35 -3.05
N GLY A 125 11.55 4.83 -4.06
CA GLY A 125 10.90 5.66 -5.09
C GLY A 125 9.87 6.63 -4.53
N ALA A 126 9.04 6.19 -3.58
CA ALA A 126 8.06 7.03 -2.90
C ALA A 126 8.72 8.17 -2.10
N ARG A 127 9.93 7.94 -1.57
CA ARG A 127 10.71 8.99 -0.86
C ARG A 127 11.37 9.96 -1.81
N LEU A 128 11.89 9.50 -2.95
CA LEU A 128 12.42 10.39 -3.99
C LEU A 128 11.34 11.30 -4.59
N ALA A 129 10.14 10.76 -4.77
CA ALA A 129 8.99 11.51 -5.28
C ALA A 129 8.30 12.40 -4.22
N ASP A 130 8.79 12.40 -2.98
CA ASP A 130 8.17 13.07 -1.82
C ASP A 130 6.69 12.71 -1.61
N GLY A 131 6.28 11.51 -2.03
CA GLY A 131 4.93 11.02 -1.84
C GLY A 131 4.70 9.60 -2.37
N CYS A 132 3.69 8.96 -1.82
CA CYS A 132 3.24 7.63 -2.19
C CYS A 132 1.93 7.72 -3.01
N PRO A 133 1.44 6.60 -3.59
CA PRO A 133 0.17 6.60 -4.31
C PRO A 133 -1.02 7.14 -3.52
N SER A 134 -1.04 6.97 -2.19
CA SER A 134 -2.10 7.54 -1.34
C SER A 134 -1.93 9.05 -1.11
N GLY A 135 -0.70 9.55 -1.01
CA GLY A 135 -0.42 10.97 -0.83
C GLY A 135 -0.57 11.76 -2.14
N HIS A 136 0.21 11.43 -3.16
CA HIS A 136 0.15 12.12 -4.46
C HIS A 136 -1.01 11.66 -5.32
N GLY A 137 -1.25 10.36 -5.42
CA GLY A 137 -2.32 9.83 -6.27
C GLY A 137 -3.70 10.20 -5.72
N LEU A 138 -4.06 9.73 -4.53
CA LEU A 138 -5.39 9.95 -3.97
C LEU A 138 -5.56 11.38 -3.46
N SER A 139 -4.71 11.82 -2.52
CA SER A 139 -4.84 13.15 -1.91
C SER A 139 -4.54 14.28 -2.88
N GLY A 140 -3.56 14.11 -3.78
CA GLY A 140 -3.25 15.11 -4.81
C GLY A 140 -4.39 15.28 -5.82
N THR A 141 -5.04 14.20 -6.24
CA THR A 141 -6.21 14.27 -7.13
C THR A 141 -7.43 14.86 -6.44
N MET A 142 -7.65 14.58 -5.15
CA MET A 142 -8.70 15.23 -4.36
C MET A 142 -8.52 16.75 -4.26
N GLN A 143 -7.28 17.22 -4.27
CA GLN A 143 -6.94 18.64 -4.28
C GLN A 143 -6.94 19.25 -5.69
N LEU A 144 -7.26 18.45 -6.72
CA LEU A 144 -7.17 18.83 -8.14
C LEU A 144 -5.77 19.32 -8.55
N ALA A 145 -4.73 18.85 -7.85
CA ALA A 145 -3.35 19.21 -8.15
C ALA A 145 -2.89 18.51 -9.43
N ALA A 146 -2.36 19.26 -10.39
CA ALA A 146 -1.83 18.70 -11.64
C ALA A 146 -0.74 17.64 -11.40
N SER A 147 0.10 17.85 -10.39
CA SER A 147 1.11 16.88 -9.96
C SER A 147 0.51 15.55 -9.48
N GLY A 148 -0.66 15.59 -8.83
CA GLY A 148 -1.37 14.40 -8.38
C GLY A 148 -1.86 13.54 -9.55
N PHE A 149 -2.44 14.16 -10.58
CA PHE A 149 -2.85 13.45 -11.79
C PHE A 149 -1.66 12.85 -12.55
N LEU A 150 -0.58 13.62 -12.69
CA LEU A 150 0.64 13.13 -13.34
C LEU A 150 1.23 11.95 -12.59
N ALA A 151 1.35 12.03 -11.27
CA ALA A 151 1.84 10.95 -10.42
C ALA A 151 0.97 9.70 -10.55
N LEU A 152 -0.36 9.86 -10.56
CA LEU A 152 -1.30 8.76 -10.73
C LEU A 152 -1.08 8.02 -12.05
N ILE A 153 -0.97 8.75 -13.15
CA ILE A 153 -0.68 8.20 -14.49
C ILE A 153 0.64 7.43 -14.47
N CYS A 154 1.71 8.01 -13.91
CA CYS A 154 3.02 7.35 -13.79
C CYS A 154 2.95 6.05 -12.97
N PHE A 155 2.21 6.03 -11.87
CA PHE A 155 2.05 4.83 -11.06
C PHE A 155 1.33 3.71 -11.82
N PHE A 156 0.27 4.03 -12.55
CA PHE A 156 -0.46 3.05 -13.35
C PHE A 156 0.39 2.52 -14.51
N ILE A 157 1.08 3.38 -15.25
CA ILE A 157 1.95 2.98 -16.34
C ILE A 157 3.08 2.09 -15.83
N ALA A 158 3.81 2.52 -14.80
CA ALA A 158 4.90 1.74 -14.22
C ALA A 158 4.41 0.40 -13.68
N GLY A 159 3.28 0.38 -12.97
CA GLY A 159 2.67 -0.85 -12.47
C GLY A 159 2.27 -1.81 -13.60
N ALA A 160 1.67 -1.31 -14.67
CA ALA A 160 1.29 -2.11 -15.82
C ALA A 160 2.52 -2.70 -16.56
N ILE A 161 3.59 -1.90 -16.72
CA ILE A 161 4.84 -2.36 -17.33
C ILE A 161 5.46 -3.48 -16.50
N VAL A 162 5.63 -3.27 -15.19
CA VAL A 162 6.22 -4.25 -14.27
C VAL A 162 5.36 -5.52 -14.20
N ALA A 163 4.04 -5.40 -14.11
CA ALA A 163 3.15 -6.54 -14.12
C ALA A 163 3.28 -7.36 -15.43
N ARG A 164 3.40 -6.67 -16.56
CA ARG A 164 3.59 -7.32 -17.86
C ARG A 164 4.95 -7.99 -17.98
N MET A 165 6.01 -7.39 -17.45
CA MET A 165 7.35 -7.98 -17.41
C MET A 165 7.41 -9.24 -16.54
N ILE A 166 6.74 -9.21 -15.37
CA ILE A 166 6.78 -10.31 -14.41
C ILE A 166 5.84 -11.45 -14.83
N TYR A 167 4.63 -11.13 -15.30
CA TYR A 167 3.58 -12.12 -15.58
C TYR A 167 3.29 -12.31 -17.07
N GLY A 168 3.80 -11.46 -17.95
CA GLY A 168 3.50 -11.50 -19.39
C GLY A 168 4.21 -12.61 -20.17
N GLY A 169 5.21 -13.25 -19.60
CA GLY A 169 5.97 -14.32 -20.26
C GLY A 169 5.35 -15.73 -20.22
N GLY A 170 4.26 -15.93 -19.48
CA GLY A 170 3.66 -17.26 -19.19
C GLY A 170 2.34 -17.58 -19.89
N GLY A 171 1.87 -16.78 -20.82
CA GLY A 171 0.50 -16.83 -21.34
C GLY A 171 0.27 -17.47 -22.71
N GLN A 172 1.20 -18.25 -23.28
CA GLN A 172 0.99 -18.85 -24.60
C GLN A 172 1.34 -20.33 -24.75
N ASN A 173 1.25 -21.12 -23.68
CA ASN A 173 1.29 -22.59 -23.85
C ASN A 173 0.17 -23.23 -23.04
N GLY A 174 -1.04 -23.19 -23.58
CA GLY A 174 -2.23 -23.81 -23.03
C GLY A 174 -3.34 -23.85 -24.06
N SER A 175 -3.07 -24.53 -25.19
CA SER A 175 -4.12 -25.08 -26.07
C SER A 175 -4.38 -26.50 -25.68
#